data_5e25ddcef3588c13dca5a21f8ac1736c
#
_entry.id   5e25ddcef3588c13dca5a21f8ac1736c
#
_cell.length_a   1.000
_cell.length_b   1.000
_cell.length_c   1.000
_cell.angle_alpha   90.00
_cell.angle_beta   90.00
_cell.angle_gamma   90.00
#
_symmetry.space_group_name_H-M   'P 1'
#
loop_
_entity.id
_entity.type
_entity.pdbx_description
1 polymer ?
#
loop_
_entity_poly.entity_id
_entity_poly.type
_entity_poly.pdbx_seq_one_letter_code
_entity_poly.pdbx_strand_id
1 'polypeptide(L)'
;MPSTLKLKLAMLATLALIIGISTLVIAIILSYLGASLIIIGATIILVNLLQWLIAPYIIDAIYRTRKISKSERPELYEILERVAAKSGIKTPELRIADIPIPNAFAYGSPLTGNRVAITSGLLNTLNLDEIEAVIGHEVGHLKHRDVQIMMFASLLPAIFYYIGYSLIWSSMYYSGRGEKRGNGGLLVLIGFLSIIVYWILTLFTLYLSRLREYYADRHSVSVVPGGAKKLALGLVKIVESTARVRVRYANLGSLSSFKALFIADPDSAINDLDYLSKYNFTRTESELLAKYLKQRVTFAEQIAELFSTHPNIIKRLKALLELM
;
A
#
# COMPACT_ATOMS: atom_id res chain seq x y z
N MET A 1 -18.99 1.02 -9.08
CA MET A 1 -17.98 0.28 -8.28
C MET A 1 -18.28 -1.21 -8.32
N PRO A 2 -17.29 -2.12 -8.43
CA PRO A 2 -17.59 -3.55 -8.34
C PRO A 2 -18.25 -3.87 -6.99
N SER A 3 -19.21 -4.81 -6.96
CA SER A 3 -19.84 -5.21 -5.70
C SER A 3 -18.79 -5.77 -4.72
N THR A 4 -19.05 -5.67 -3.42
CA THR A 4 -18.15 -6.20 -2.38
C THR A 4 -17.76 -7.66 -2.62
N LEU A 5 -18.72 -8.46 -3.14
CA LEU A 5 -18.47 -9.86 -3.50
C LEU A 5 -17.49 -9.99 -4.66
N LYS A 6 -17.66 -9.20 -5.75
CA LYS A 6 -16.72 -9.20 -6.88
C LYS A 6 -15.32 -8.81 -6.46
N LEU A 7 -15.20 -7.82 -5.56
CA LEU A 7 -13.92 -7.38 -5.04
C LEU A 7 -13.24 -8.47 -4.20
N LYS A 8 -13.99 -9.12 -3.30
CA LYS A 8 -13.49 -10.27 -2.52
C LYS A 8 -13.04 -11.41 -3.42
N LEU A 9 -13.83 -11.76 -4.44
CA LEU A 9 -13.48 -12.82 -5.38
C LEU A 9 -12.22 -12.47 -6.18
N ALA A 10 -12.08 -11.21 -6.64
CA ALA A 10 -10.88 -10.76 -7.34
C ALA A 10 -9.64 -10.83 -6.44
N MET A 11 -9.74 -10.40 -5.17
CA MET A 11 -8.65 -10.50 -4.20
C MET A 11 -8.25 -11.96 -3.94
N LEU A 12 -9.23 -12.85 -3.72
CA LEU A 12 -8.96 -14.28 -3.52
C LEU A 12 -8.35 -14.94 -4.76
N ALA A 13 -8.87 -14.63 -5.95
CA ALA A 13 -8.33 -15.14 -7.20
C ALA A 13 -6.88 -14.66 -7.45
N THR A 14 -6.60 -13.38 -7.17
CA THR A 14 -5.24 -12.83 -7.29
C THR A 14 -4.28 -13.50 -6.32
N LEU A 15 -4.70 -13.69 -5.06
CA LEU A 15 -3.90 -14.38 -4.05
C LEU A 15 -3.66 -15.85 -4.43
N ALA A 16 -4.69 -16.55 -4.91
CA ALA A 16 -4.58 -17.93 -5.38
C ALA A 16 -3.63 -18.07 -6.58
N LEU A 17 -3.65 -17.10 -7.51
CA LEU A 17 -2.71 -17.03 -8.63
C LEU A 17 -1.26 -16.83 -8.15
N ILE A 18 -1.03 -15.90 -7.23
CA ILE A 18 0.29 -15.64 -6.63
C ILE A 18 0.82 -16.94 -6.00
N ILE A 19 0.03 -17.58 -5.13
CA ILE A 19 0.40 -18.81 -4.44
C ILE A 19 0.60 -19.97 -5.43
N GLY A 20 -0.33 -20.15 -6.38
CA GLY A 20 -0.29 -21.27 -7.33
C GLY A 20 0.92 -21.22 -8.26
N ILE A 21 1.17 -20.08 -8.90
CA ILE A 21 2.32 -19.89 -9.80
C ILE A 21 3.63 -20.08 -9.03
N SER A 22 3.74 -19.46 -7.84
CA SER A 22 4.96 -19.54 -7.05
C SER A 22 5.25 -20.96 -6.57
N THR A 23 4.24 -21.68 -6.09
CA THR A 23 4.39 -23.09 -5.65
C THR A 23 4.83 -23.99 -6.81
N LEU A 24 4.21 -23.82 -7.99
CA LEU A 24 4.57 -24.61 -9.19
C LEU A 24 6.03 -24.39 -9.58
N VAL A 25 6.47 -23.13 -9.68
CA VAL A 25 7.84 -22.82 -10.09
C VAL A 25 8.86 -23.24 -9.03
N ILE A 26 8.55 -23.05 -7.74
CA ILE A 26 9.38 -23.58 -6.65
C ILE A 26 9.53 -25.11 -6.78
N ALA A 27 8.46 -25.85 -6.95
CA ALA A 27 8.49 -27.29 -7.10
C ALA A 27 9.38 -27.76 -8.27
N ILE A 28 9.32 -27.05 -9.42
CA ILE A 28 10.16 -27.34 -10.58
C ILE A 28 11.65 -27.08 -10.27
N ILE A 29 11.97 -25.90 -9.71
CA ILE A 29 13.36 -25.53 -9.38
C ILE A 29 13.97 -26.53 -8.39
N LEU A 30 13.19 -27.00 -7.43
CA LEU A 30 13.66 -27.90 -6.39
C LEU A 30 13.91 -29.33 -6.86
N SER A 31 13.02 -29.87 -7.69
CA SER A 31 13.25 -31.17 -8.32
C SER A 31 14.57 -31.19 -9.06
N TYR A 32 15.03 -30.00 -9.50
CA TYR A 32 16.26 -29.87 -10.26
C TYR A 32 17.53 -29.66 -9.40
N LEU A 33 17.43 -28.93 -8.28
CA LEU A 33 18.61 -28.51 -7.49
C LEU A 33 18.96 -29.49 -6.35
N GLY A 34 18.12 -30.46 -6.01
CA GLY A 34 18.34 -31.34 -4.88
C GLY A 34 18.59 -30.64 -3.54
N ALA A 35 18.26 -29.34 -3.45
CA ALA A 35 18.53 -28.51 -2.29
C ALA A 35 17.49 -28.70 -1.20
N SER A 36 17.91 -28.63 0.05
CA SER A 36 17.00 -28.59 1.20
C SER A 36 16.27 -27.28 1.28
N LEU A 37 15.11 -27.23 0.64
CA LEU A 37 14.21 -26.08 0.66
C LEU A 37 13.67 -25.74 2.01
N ILE A 38 13.58 -26.70 2.89
CA ILE A 38 13.05 -26.51 4.24
C ILE A 38 13.83 -25.39 4.92
N ILE A 39 15.15 -25.38 4.80
CA ILE A 39 16.01 -24.36 5.43
C ILE A 39 15.78 -22.99 4.78
N ILE A 40 15.76 -22.91 3.45
CA ILE A 40 15.55 -21.63 2.75
C ILE A 40 14.15 -21.08 3.05
N GLY A 41 13.12 -21.90 2.92
CA GLY A 41 11.75 -21.51 3.20
C GLY A 41 11.55 -21.09 4.66
N ALA A 42 12.07 -21.85 5.60
CA ALA A 42 12.01 -21.54 7.03
C ALA A 42 12.71 -20.21 7.36
N THR A 43 13.88 -19.96 6.78
CA THR A 43 14.61 -18.68 6.97
C THR A 43 13.83 -17.50 6.42
N ILE A 44 13.25 -17.62 5.22
CA ILE A 44 12.46 -16.55 4.62
C ILE A 44 11.20 -16.26 5.45
N ILE A 45 10.50 -17.30 5.90
CA ILE A 45 9.32 -17.14 6.77
C ILE A 45 9.72 -16.45 8.08
N LEU A 46 10.82 -16.90 8.70
CA LEU A 46 11.30 -16.33 9.96
C LEU A 46 11.67 -14.85 9.82
N VAL A 47 12.42 -14.50 8.78
CA VAL A 47 12.83 -13.11 8.51
C VAL A 47 11.60 -12.21 8.30
N ASN A 48 10.63 -12.65 7.49
CA ASN A 48 9.42 -11.88 7.26
C ASN A 48 8.54 -11.76 8.52
N LEU A 49 8.46 -12.83 9.32
CA LEU A 49 7.76 -12.77 10.60
C LEU A 49 8.41 -11.76 11.55
N LEU A 50 9.74 -11.80 11.71
CA LEU A 50 10.50 -10.84 12.52
C LEU A 50 10.32 -9.41 12.00
N GLN A 51 10.40 -9.23 10.68
CA GLN A 51 10.16 -7.92 10.06
C GLN A 51 8.76 -7.38 10.39
N TRP A 52 7.72 -8.21 10.29
CA TRP A 52 6.36 -7.80 10.66
C TRP A 52 6.23 -7.45 12.14
N LEU A 53 6.84 -8.24 13.04
CA LEU A 53 6.79 -7.98 14.48
C LEU A 53 7.47 -6.65 14.85
N ILE A 54 8.58 -6.30 14.15
CA ILE A 54 9.40 -5.13 14.44
C ILE A 54 8.94 -3.88 13.65
N ALA A 55 8.26 -4.06 12.51
CA ALA A 55 7.85 -2.97 11.62
C ALA A 55 7.18 -1.78 12.33
N PRO A 56 6.26 -1.94 13.30
CA PRO A 56 5.63 -0.82 13.98
C PRO A 56 6.62 0.06 14.75
N TYR A 57 7.68 -0.51 15.32
CA TYR A 57 8.72 0.26 16.01
C TYR A 57 9.58 1.05 15.03
N ILE A 58 9.87 0.47 13.86
CA ILE A 58 10.59 1.14 12.77
C ILE A 58 9.77 2.30 12.24
N ILE A 59 8.47 2.09 12.00
CA ILE A 59 7.54 3.14 11.55
C ILE A 59 7.50 4.28 12.57
N ASP A 60 7.35 3.96 13.85
CA ASP A 60 7.34 4.97 14.92
C ASP A 60 8.62 5.80 14.94
N ALA A 61 9.77 5.15 14.77
CA ALA A 61 11.06 5.84 14.77
C ALA A 61 11.25 6.76 13.55
N ILE A 62 10.88 6.26 12.36
CA ILE A 62 11.05 6.99 11.09
C ILE A 62 10.09 8.18 11.01
N TYR A 63 8.82 7.95 11.31
CA TYR A 63 7.78 8.98 11.27
C TYR A 63 7.74 9.82 12.55
N ARG A 64 8.58 9.49 13.55
CA ARG A 64 8.60 10.13 14.87
C ARG A 64 7.19 10.23 15.47
N THR A 65 6.43 9.15 15.34
CA THR A 65 5.06 9.13 15.82
C THR A 65 5.06 9.15 17.35
N ARG A 66 4.19 9.95 17.93
CA ARG A 66 3.94 9.94 19.37
C ARG A 66 2.50 9.50 19.67
N LYS A 67 2.33 8.75 20.73
CA LYS A 67 1.01 8.45 21.26
C LYS A 67 0.39 9.74 21.81
N ILE A 68 -0.89 9.93 21.56
CA ILE A 68 -1.67 11.01 22.17
C ILE A 68 -2.69 10.43 23.14
N SER A 69 -3.06 11.23 24.14
CA SER A 69 -4.09 10.86 25.10
C SER A 69 -5.46 11.36 24.66
N LYS A 70 -6.52 10.77 25.23
CA LYS A 70 -7.91 11.22 25.00
C LYS A 70 -8.12 12.67 25.48
N SER A 71 -7.41 13.09 26.52
CA SER A 71 -7.47 14.46 27.03
C SER A 71 -6.77 15.49 26.12
N GLU A 72 -5.80 15.06 25.32
CA GLU A 72 -5.06 15.94 24.40
C GLU A 72 -5.85 16.25 23.12
N ARG A 73 -6.55 15.26 22.59
CA ARG A 73 -7.38 15.38 21.36
C ARG A 73 -8.67 14.58 21.50
N PRO A 74 -9.61 15.04 22.32
CA PRO A 74 -10.84 14.31 22.59
C PRO A 74 -11.67 14.05 21.32
N GLU A 75 -11.74 15.03 20.43
CA GLU A 75 -12.51 14.95 19.18
C GLU A 75 -12.01 13.82 18.24
N LEU A 76 -10.70 13.64 18.14
CA LEU A 76 -10.12 12.57 17.32
C LEU A 76 -10.33 11.18 17.94
N TYR A 77 -10.27 11.10 19.27
CA TYR A 77 -10.54 9.87 19.98
C TYR A 77 -12.00 9.44 19.86
N GLU A 78 -12.94 10.36 19.98
CA GLU A 78 -14.37 10.08 19.80
C GLU A 78 -14.67 9.56 18.39
N ILE A 79 -14.07 10.17 17.38
CA ILE A 79 -14.17 9.70 15.98
C ILE A 79 -13.62 8.27 15.87
N LEU A 80 -12.40 8.03 16.36
CA LEU A 80 -11.75 6.72 16.24
C LEU A 80 -12.53 5.63 17.02
N GLU A 81 -12.99 5.90 18.23
CA GLU A 81 -13.80 4.99 19.04
C GLU A 81 -15.12 4.64 18.33
N ARG A 82 -15.82 5.65 17.80
CA ARG A 82 -17.08 5.47 17.06
C ARG A 82 -16.89 4.61 15.80
N VAL A 83 -15.87 4.91 15.00
CA VAL A 83 -15.56 4.18 13.76
C VAL A 83 -15.11 2.76 14.07
N ALA A 84 -14.25 2.55 15.08
CA ALA A 84 -13.80 1.23 15.50
C ALA A 84 -14.95 0.36 16.00
N ALA A 85 -15.86 0.94 16.82
CA ALA A 85 -17.05 0.25 17.32
C ALA A 85 -17.97 -0.19 16.18
N LYS A 86 -18.27 0.69 15.20
CA LYS A 86 -19.06 0.35 14.01
C LYS A 86 -18.39 -0.70 13.13
N SER A 87 -17.06 -0.73 13.12
CA SER A 87 -16.25 -1.71 12.39
C SER A 87 -16.15 -3.06 13.12
N GLY A 88 -16.55 -3.13 14.39
CA GLY A 88 -16.45 -4.33 15.22
C GLY A 88 -15.01 -4.74 15.51
N ILE A 89 -14.10 -3.77 15.71
CA ILE A 89 -12.71 -4.00 16.13
C ILE A 89 -12.42 -3.26 17.42
N LYS A 90 -11.41 -3.74 18.16
CA LYS A 90 -10.88 -3.00 19.31
C LYS A 90 -10.31 -1.66 18.83
N THR A 91 -10.60 -0.59 19.54
CA THR A 91 -10.09 0.76 19.23
C THR A 91 -8.57 0.73 19.12
N PRO A 92 -8.00 1.12 17.97
CA PRO A 92 -6.55 1.21 17.79
C PRO A 92 -5.95 2.31 18.66
N GLU A 93 -4.64 2.22 18.91
CA GLU A 93 -3.90 3.31 19.55
C GLU A 93 -3.77 4.48 18.57
N LEU A 94 -4.20 5.69 18.99
CA LEU A 94 -4.07 6.90 18.17
C LEU A 94 -2.70 7.53 18.36
N ARG A 95 -2.04 7.84 17.25
CA ARG A 95 -0.72 8.47 17.23
C ARG A 95 -0.70 9.69 16.30
N ILE A 96 0.18 10.63 16.58
CA ILE A 96 0.44 11.79 15.69
C ILE A 96 1.89 11.75 15.23
N ALA A 97 2.08 12.02 13.93
CA ALA A 97 3.37 12.26 13.31
C ALA A 97 3.50 13.74 12.94
N ASP A 98 4.55 14.40 13.38
CA ASP A 98 4.79 15.81 13.02
C ASP A 98 5.45 15.93 11.64
N ILE A 99 4.64 15.68 10.61
CA ILE A 99 5.03 15.68 9.20
C ILE A 99 4.08 16.61 8.44
N PRO A 100 4.61 17.56 7.64
CA PRO A 100 3.79 18.54 6.93
C PRO A 100 3.01 17.94 5.73
N ILE A 101 3.37 16.74 5.26
CA ILE A 101 2.62 16.06 4.19
C ILE A 101 1.35 15.46 4.78
N PRO A 102 0.17 15.78 4.22
CA PRO A 102 -1.10 15.21 4.68
C PRO A 102 -1.13 13.71 4.47
N ASN A 103 -1.24 12.95 5.55
CA ASN A 103 -1.35 11.49 5.50
C ASN A 103 -1.99 10.93 6.76
N ALA A 104 -2.63 9.76 6.64
CA ALA A 104 -2.95 8.87 7.73
C ALA A 104 -2.52 7.46 7.33
N PHE A 105 -2.21 6.62 8.30
CA PHE A 105 -1.85 5.23 8.02
C PHE A 105 -2.11 4.33 9.22
N ALA A 106 -2.59 3.13 8.91
CA ALA A 106 -2.83 2.08 9.87
C ALA A 106 -1.69 1.04 9.84
N TYR A 107 -1.22 0.62 10.99
CA TYR A 107 -0.16 -0.37 11.14
C TYR A 107 -0.30 -1.10 12.47
N GLY A 108 0.46 -2.18 12.62
CA GLY A 108 0.45 -2.94 13.86
C GLY A 108 1.05 -4.32 13.70
N SER A 109 1.31 -4.93 14.84
CA SER A 109 1.75 -6.31 14.96
C SER A 109 1.14 -6.95 16.22
N PRO A 110 1.26 -8.27 16.39
CA PRO A 110 0.85 -8.94 17.63
C PRO A 110 1.51 -8.36 18.88
N LEU A 111 2.72 -7.79 18.77
CA LEU A 111 3.44 -7.21 19.89
C LEU A 111 2.92 -5.82 20.28
N THR A 112 2.52 -5.01 19.31
CA THR A 112 2.15 -3.61 19.53
C THR A 112 0.65 -3.35 19.54
N GLY A 113 -0.15 -4.31 19.06
CA GLY A 113 -1.54 -4.09 18.73
C GLY A 113 -1.70 -3.17 17.48
N ASN A 114 -2.94 -2.84 17.19
CA ASN A 114 -3.29 -1.96 16.07
C ASN A 114 -3.07 -0.49 16.42
N ARG A 115 -2.54 0.28 15.49
CA ARG A 115 -2.27 1.71 15.59
C ARG A 115 -2.80 2.45 14.37
N VAL A 116 -3.28 3.66 14.58
CA VAL A 116 -3.62 4.62 13.52
C VAL A 116 -2.81 5.89 13.79
N ALA A 117 -1.99 6.29 12.82
CA ALA A 117 -1.25 7.54 12.89
C ALA A 117 -1.85 8.56 11.93
N ILE A 118 -1.88 9.83 12.37
CA ILE A 118 -2.34 10.98 11.59
C ILE A 118 -1.22 12.00 11.58
N THR A 119 -0.89 12.56 10.41
CA THR A 119 0.13 13.59 10.32
C THR A 119 -0.41 14.97 10.69
N SER A 120 0.48 15.85 11.17
CA SER A 120 0.14 17.27 11.38
C SER A 120 -0.34 17.94 10.09
N GLY A 121 0.22 17.53 8.93
CA GLY A 121 -0.24 17.98 7.62
C GLY A 121 -1.69 17.62 7.33
N LEU A 122 -2.16 16.41 7.70
CA LEU A 122 -3.55 16.02 7.52
C LEU A 122 -4.50 16.85 8.41
N LEU A 123 -4.13 17.03 9.68
CA LEU A 123 -4.92 17.82 10.63
C LEU A 123 -5.07 19.29 10.20
N ASN A 124 -4.07 19.82 9.50
CA ASN A 124 -4.09 21.18 8.97
C ASN A 124 -4.82 21.30 7.62
N THR A 125 -5.07 20.18 6.95
CA THR A 125 -5.66 20.16 5.58
C THR A 125 -7.13 19.81 5.60
N LEU A 126 -7.56 18.90 6.47
CA LEU A 126 -8.90 18.34 6.49
C LEU A 126 -9.71 18.85 7.70
N ASN A 127 -11.02 18.97 7.51
CA ASN A 127 -11.95 19.15 8.63
C ASN A 127 -12.25 17.81 9.34
N LEU A 128 -12.90 17.84 10.51
CA LEU A 128 -13.17 16.64 11.30
C LEU A 128 -14.06 15.62 10.57
N ASP A 129 -14.97 16.06 9.73
CA ASP A 129 -15.83 15.18 8.94
C ASP A 129 -15.03 14.37 7.89
N GLU A 130 -14.10 15.02 7.24
CA GLU A 130 -13.20 14.40 6.26
C GLU A 130 -12.19 13.47 6.97
N ILE A 131 -11.69 13.90 8.15
CA ILE A 131 -10.84 13.06 9.01
C ILE A 131 -11.58 11.80 9.45
N GLU A 132 -12.88 11.89 9.80
CA GLU A 132 -13.69 10.72 10.14
C GLU A 132 -13.72 9.70 8.98
N ALA A 133 -13.89 10.17 7.75
CA ALA A 133 -13.91 9.29 6.58
C ALA A 133 -12.53 8.68 6.30
N VAL A 134 -11.45 9.44 6.47
CA VAL A 134 -10.08 8.93 6.37
C VAL A 134 -9.78 7.90 7.47
N ILE A 135 -10.16 8.15 8.73
CA ILE A 135 -10.06 7.16 9.82
C ILE A 135 -10.88 5.92 9.49
N GLY A 136 -12.07 6.07 8.88
CA GLY A 136 -12.89 4.96 8.42
C GLY A 136 -12.18 4.09 7.40
N HIS A 137 -11.44 4.69 6.49
CA HIS A 137 -10.60 4.01 5.51
C HIS A 137 -9.46 3.24 6.19
N GLU A 138 -8.70 3.88 7.09
CA GLU A 138 -7.60 3.26 7.82
C GLU A 138 -8.06 2.10 8.74
N VAL A 139 -9.18 2.28 9.41
CA VAL A 139 -9.81 1.21 10.21
C VAL A 139 -10.26 0.06 9.32
N GLY A 140 -10.65 0.34 8.06
CA GLY A 140 -10.94 -0.68 7.05
C GLY A 140 -9.75 -1.60 6.81
N HIS A 141 -8.54 -1.07 6.65
CA HIS A 141 -7.31 -1.84 6.50
C HIS A 141 -7.05 -2.74 7.72
N LEU A 142 -7.25 -2.23 8.94
CA LEU A 142 -7.11 -3.02 10.17
C LEU A 142 -8.16 -4.13 10.27
N LYS A 143 -9.43 -3.82 9.98
CA LYS A 143 -10.55 -4.77 10.00
C LYS A 143 -10.33 -5.94 9.06
N HIS A 144 -9.79 -5.67 7.88
CA HIS A 144 -9.58 -6.67 6.84
C HIS A 144 -8.19 -7.30 6.86
N ARG A 145 -7.37 -6.98 7.88
CA ARG A 145 -6.02 -7.53 8.09
C ARG A 145 -5.10 -7.31 6.88
N ASP A 146 -5.17 -6.13 6.28
CA ASP A 146 -4.46 -5.80 5.05
C ASP A 146 -2.95 -5.91 5.22
N VAL A 147 -2.40 -5.47 6.36
CA VAL A 147 -0.97 -5.56 6.65
C VAL A 147 -0.49 -7.00 6.57
N GLN A 148 -1.23 -7.95 7.18
CA GLN A 148 -0.89 -9.38 7.16
C GLN A 148 -0.98 -9.96 5.77
N ILE A 149 -2.07 -9.67 5.03
CA ILE A 149 -2.28 -10.20 3.68
C ILE A 149 -1.19 -9.69 2.74
N MET A 150 -0.86 -8.40 2.79
CA MET A 150 0.19 -7.81 1.95
C MET A 150 1.57 -8.34 2.32
N MET A 151 1.84 -8.57 3.60
CA MET A 151 3.07 -9.23 4.04
C MET A 151 3.22 -10.62 3.39
N PHE A 152 2.18 -11.47 3.49
CA PHE A 152 2.22 -12.79 2.86
C PHE A 152 2.30 -12.72 1.33
N ALA A 153 1.59 -11.80 0.70
CA ALA A 153 1.62 -11.63 -0.76
C ALA A 153 3.00 -11.17 -1.27
N SER A 154 3.74 -10.37 -0.50
CA SER A 154 5.07 -9.89 -0.86
C SER A 154 6.19 -10.92 -0.61
N LEU A 155 5.91 -11.95 0.20
CA LEU A 155 6.88 -12.99 0.52
C LEU A 155 7.32 -13.77 -0.72
N LEU A 156 6.37 -14.14 -1.56
CA LEU A 156 6.62 -14.98 -2.72
C LEU A 156 7.49 -14.30 -3.80
N PRO A 157 7.22 -13.06 -4.21
CA PRO A 157 8.15 -12.30 -5.07
C PRO A 157 9.56 -12.26 -4.49
N ALA A 158 9.70 -12.00 -3.18
CA ALA A 158 11.01 -11.95 -2.53
C ALA A 158 11.79 -13.26 -2.61
N ILE A 159 11.11 -14.40 -2.46
CA ILE A 159 11.72 -15.73 -2.62
C ILE A 159 12.31 -15.90 -4.02
N PHE A 160 11.52 -15.57 -5.06
CA PHE A 160 11.96 -15.72 -6.45
C PHE A 160 13.10 -14.77 -6.80
N TYR A 161 13.08 -13.53 -6.27
CA TYR A 161 14.20 -12.61 -6.40
C TYR A 161 15.49 -13.20 -5.82
N TYR A 162 15.43 -13.74 -4.60
CA TYR A 162 16.58 -14.35 -3.93
C TYR A 162 17.13 -15.56 -4.68
N ILE A 163 16.26 -16.45 -5.10
CA ILE A 163 16.65 -17.64 -5.90
C ILE A 163 17.31 -17.20 -7.19
N GLY A 164 16.68 -16.29 -7.95
CA GLY A 164 17.19 -15.82 -9.22
C GLY A 164 18.56 -15.17 -9.10
N TYR A 165 18.70 -14.26 -8.14
CA TYR A 165 19.95 -13.57 -7.87
C TYR A 165 21.07 -14.54 -7.42
N SER A 166 20.75 -15.46 -6.51
CA SER A 166 21.72 -16.45 -6.00
C SER A 166 22.23 -17.37 -7.10
N LEU A 167 21.36 -17.84 -7.99
CA LEU A 167 21.72 -18.73 -9.10
C LEU A 167 22.60 -18.02 -10.13
N ILE A 168 22.26 -16.79 -10.49
CA ILE A 168 23.06 -15.98 -11.43
C ILE A 168 24.45 -15.71 -10.84
N TRP A 169 24.52 -15.28 -9.58
CA TRP A 169 25.81 -15.03 -8.90
C TRP A 169 26.67 -16.28 -8.76
N SER A 170 26.06 -17.42 -8.35
CA SER A 170 26.78 -18.69 -8.24
C SER A 170 27.37 -19.13 -9.57
N SER A 171 26.64 -18.97 -10.67
CA SER A 171 27.13 -19.35 -11.99
C SER A 171 28.34 -18.51 -12.43
N MET A 172 28.36 -17.21 -12.09
CA MET A 172 29.48 -16.32 -12.39
C MET A 172 30.76 -16.71 -11.61
N TYR A 173 30.60 -17.14 -10.34
CA TYR A 173 31.72 -17.56 -9.51
C TYR A 173 32.30 -18.93 -9.96
N TYR A 174 31.44 -19.88 -10.36
CA TYR A 174 31.89 -21.22 -10.79
C TYR A 174 32.50 -21.22 -12.20
N SER A 175 32.05 -20.34 -13.10
CA SER A 175 32.65 -20.19 -14.44
C SER A 175 34.11 -19.73 -14.42
N GLY A 176 34.55 -19.03 -13.35
CA GLY A 176 35.91 -18.50 -13.21
C GLY A 176 36.94 -19.51 -12.69
N ARG A 177 36.54 -20.71 -12.22
CA ARG A 177 37.43 -21.68 -11.55
C ARG A 177 37.83 -22.89 -12.37
N GLY A 178 37.65 -22.90 -13.68
CA GLY A 178 38.24 -23.91 -14.57
C GLY A 178 37.74 -25.34 -14.43
N GLU A 179 36.70 -25.61 -13.63
CA GLU A 179 36.07 -26.92 -13.55
C GLU A 179 35.14 -27.17 -14.74
N LYS A 180 35.46 -28.23 -15.46
CA LYS A 180 34.81 -28.67 -16.69
C LYS A 180 33.31 -28.78 -16.56
N ARG A 181 32.59 -28.10 -17.50
CA ARG A 181 31.26 -28.46 -18.02
C ARG A 181 30.24 -28.96 -16.96
N GLY A 182 29.94 -28.21 -15.94
CA GLY A 182 28.74 -28.45 -15.17
C GLY A 182 27.78 -27.28 -15.43
N ASN A 183 26.61 -27.57 -15.81
CA ASN A 183 25.34 -26.82 -15.82
C ASN A 183 25.29 -25.28 -15.56
N GLY A 184 26.41 -24.53 -15.68
CA GLY A 184 26.46 -23.09 -15.42
C GLY A 184 25.46 -22.31 -16.27
N GLY A 185 25.34 -22.64 -17.56
CA GLY A 185 24.36 -22.01 -18.45
C GLY A 185 22.91 -22.27 -18.05
N LEU A 186 22.64 -23.46 -17.51
CA LEU A 186 21.32 -23.82 -17.03
C LEU A 186 20.97 -23.11 -15.71
N LEU A 187 21.95 -22.93 -14.81
CA LEU A 187 21.74 -22.15 -13.58
C LEU A 187 21.43 -20.68 -13.91
N VAL A 188 22.12 -20.10 -14.91
CA VAL A 188 21.80 -18.75 -15.40
C VAL A 188 20.38 -18.70 -15.96
N LEU A 189 19.99 -19.68 -16.77
CA LEU A 189 18.63 -19.73 -17.35
C LEU A 189 17.56 -19.83 -16.24
N ILE A 190 17.72 -20.72 -15.28
CA ILE A 190 16.78 -20.87 -14.14
C ILE A 190 16.75 -19.59 -13.32
N GLY A 191 17.91 -18.98 -13.07
CA GLY A 191 18.02 -17.72 -12.34
C GLY A 191 17.26 -16.59 -13.08
N PHE A 192 17.42 -16.48 -14.38
CA PHE A 192 16.73 -15.50 -15.22
C PHE A 192 15.21 -15.73 -15.23
N LEU A 193 14.76 -16.97 -15.40
CA LEU A 193 13.33 -17.32 -15.29
C LEU A 193 12.75 -16.98 -13.92
N SER A 194 13.52 -17.20 -12.84
CA SER A 194 13.09 -16.79 -11.49
C SER A 194 12.90 -15.29 -11.36
N ILE A 195 13.74 -14.47 -11.99
CA ILE A 195 13.58 -13.02 -12.02
C ILE A 195 12.33 -12.61 -12.80
N ILE A 196 12.01 -13.28 -13.91
CA ILE A 196 10.76 -13.04 -14.65
C ILE A 196 9.55 -13.35 -13.77
N VAL A 197 9.56 -14.48 -13.06
CA VAL A 197 8.48 -14.85 -12.12
C VAL A 197 8.36 -13.82 -10.99
N TYR A 198 9.47 -13.36 -10.42
CA TYR A 198 9.48 -12.26 -9.46
C TYR A 198 8.71 -11.03 -9.97
N TRP A 199 8.99 -10.57 -11.20
CA TRP A 199 8.30 -9.42 -11.78
C TRP A 199 6.80 -9.66 -11.96
N ILE A 200 6.41 -10.84 -12.46
CA ILE A 200 5.00 -11.22 -12.63
C ILE A 200 4.27 -11.20 -11.28
N LEU A 201 4.85 -11.84 -10.26
CA LEU A 201 4.27 -11.90 -8.92
C LEU A 201 4.21 -10.51 -8.25
N THR A 202 5.20 -9.64 -8.51
CA THR A 202 5.20 -8.26 -8.04
C THR A 202 4.02 -7.50 -8.63
N LEU A 203 3.74 -7.61 -9.93
CA LEU A 203 2.58 -6.96 -10.55
C LEU A 203 1.25 -7.45 -9.96
N PHE A 204 1.11 -8.75 -9.66
CA PHE A 204 -0.07 -9.27 -8.97
C PHE A 204 -0.19 -8.73 -7.53
N THR A 205 0.92 -8.60 -6.82
CA THR A 205 0.94 -8.02 -5.47
C THR A 205 0.51 -6.54 -5.49
N LEU A 206 1.00 -5.77 -6.46
CA LEU A 206 0.58 -4.37 -6.67
C LEU A 206 -0.91 -4.29 -7.04
N TYR A 207 -1.39 -5.20 -7.89
CA TYR A 207 -2.82 -5.26 -8.23
C TYR A 207 -3.67 -5.59 -6.99
N LEU A 208 -3.24 -6.55 -6.17
CA LEU A 208 -3.91 -6.88 -4.91
C LEU A 208 -3.96 -5.65 -3.97
N SER A 209 -2.86 -4.90 -3.84
CA SER A 209 -2.81 -3.65 -3.07
C SER A 209 -3.90 -2.68 -3.52
N ARG A 210 -4.01 -2.43 -4.84
CA ARG A 210 -5.06 -1.55 -5.39
C ARG A 210 -6.50 -2.03 -5.13
N LEU A 211 -6.74 -3.34 -5.17
CA LEU A 211 -8.05 -3.89 -4.82
C LEU A 211 -8.41 -3.63 -3.35
N ARG A 212 -7.42 -3.68 -2.46
CA ARG A 212 -7.60 -3.43 -1.03
C ARG A 212 -7.95 -1.98 -0.74
N GLU A 213 -7.38 -1.04 -1.49
CA GLU A 213 -7.78 0.37 -1.42
C GLU A 213 -9.28 0.58 -1.69
N TYR A 214 -9.80 -0.02 -2.77
CA TYR A 214 -11.23 0.03 -3.05
C TYR A 214 -12.07 -0.64 -1.97
N TYR A 215 -11.53 -1.65 -1.31
CA TYR A 215 -12.21 -2.34 -0.23
C TYR A 215 -12.25 -1.49 1.05
N ALA A 216 -11.16 -0.81 1.37
CA ALA A 216 -11.08 0.15 2.47
C ALA A 216 -11.96 1.39 2.22
N ASP A 217 -12.01 1.90 0.98
CA ASP A 217 -12.92 2.99 0.60
C ASP A 217 -14.39 2.59 0.87
N ARG A 218 -14.80 1.39 0.44
CA ARG A 218 -16.16 0.89 0.73
C ARG A 218 -16.43 0.68 2.21
N HIS A 219 -15.42 0.27 2.98
CA HIS A 219 -15.56 0.15 4.42
C HIS A 219 -15.83 1.50 5.05
N SER A 220 -15.04 2.54 4.70
CA SER A 220 -15.27 3.90 5.15
C SER A 220 -16.70 4.37 4.88
N VAL A 221 -17.18 4.17 3.64
CA VAL A 221 -18.55 4.54 3.24
C VAL A 221 -19.61 3.80 4.08
N SER A 222 -19.35 2.56 4.48
CA SER A 222 -20.30 1.75 5.24
C SER A 222 -20.40 2.13 6.71
N VAL A 223 -19.36 2.71 7.31
CA VAL A 223 -19.29 3.02 8.75
C VAL A 223 -19.42 4.51 9.06
N VAL A 224 -19.15 5.38 8.07
CA VAL A 224 -19.20 6.84 8.23
C VAL A 224 -20.44 7.42 7.51
N PRO A 225 -21.31 8.15 8.19
CA PRO A 225 -22.44 8.83 7.56
C PRO A 225 -21.96 9.83 6.49
N GLY A 226 -22.45 9.68 5.24
CA GLY A 226 -22.00 10.49 4.11
C GLY A 226 -20.55 10.25 3.73
N GLY A 227 -19.98 9.10 4.11
CA GLY A 227 -18.57 8.74 3.96
C GLY A 227 -18.06 8.84 2.53
N ALA A 228 -18.88 8.53 1.53
CA ALA A 228 -18.48 8.64 0.12
C ALA A 228 -18.06 10.06 -0.26
N LYS A 229 -18.89 11.06 0.05
CA LYS A 229 -18.59 12.48 -0.23
C LYS A 229 -17.42 12.97 0.63
N LYS A 230 -17.44 12.67 1.94
CA LYS A 230 -16.40 13.10 2.89
C LYS A 230 -15.03 12.55 2.49
N LEU A 231 -14.94 11.25 2.14
CA LEU A 231 -13.70 10.63 1.72
C LEU A 231 -13.22 11.18 0.37
N ALA A 232 -14.12 11.35 -0.60
CA ALA A 232 -13.77 11.91 -1.90
C ALA A 232 -13.18 13.32 -1.78
N LEU A 233 -13.79 14.20 -0.96
CA LEU A 233 -13.28 15.54 -0.68
C LEU A 233 -11.93 15.49 0.04
N GLY A 234 -11.81 14.63 1.06
CA GLY A 234 -10.56 14.43 1.80
C GLY A 234 -9.42 14.02 0.87
N LEU A 235 -9.65 13.04 -0.01
CA LEU A 235 -8.64 12.58 -0.98
C LEU A 235 -8.19 13.68 -1.93
N VAL A 236 -9.11 14.50 -2.47
CA VAL A 236 -8.76 15.63 -3.33
C VAL A 236 -7.89 16.64 -2.58
N LYS A 237 -8.28 17.02 -1.35
CA LYS A 237 -7.52 17.97 -0.53
C LYS A 237 -6.13 17.42 -0.16
N ILE A 238 -6.02 16.12 0.13
CA ILE A 238 -4.74 15.44 0.40
C ILE A 238 -3.82 15.55 -0.82
N VAL A 239 -4.30 15.20 -2.01
CA VAL A 239 -3.51 15.26 -3.25
C VAL A 239 -3.05 16.69 -3.53
N GLU A 240 -3.96 17.67 -3.49
CA GLU A 240 -3.62 19.08 -3.73
C GLU A 240 -2.61 19.63 -2.72
N SER A 241 -2.80 19.33 -1.43
CA SER A 241 -1.89 19.80 -0.38
C SER A 241 -0.53 19.10 -0.45
N THR A 242 -0.50 17.79 -0.71
CA THR A 242 0.75 17.03 -0.91
C THR A 242 1.59 17.62 -2.02
N ALA A 243 0.96 17.92 -3.13
CA ALA A 243 1.61 18.50 -4.29
C ALA A 243 2.21 19.89 -3.98
N ARG A 244 1.47 20.76 -3.26
CA ARG A 244 1.98 22.07 -2.81
C ARG A 244 3.17 21.95 -1.86
N VAL A 245 3.12 21.01 -0.90
CA VAL A 245 4.19 20.75 0.05
C VAL A 245 5.45 20.28 -0.68
N ARG A 246 5.32 19.38 -1.66
CA ARG A 246 6.47 18.89 -2.45
C ARG A 246 7.16 20.00 -3.26
N VAL A 247 6.40 20.90 -3.88
CA VAL A 247 6.98 22.05 -4.59
C VAL A 247 7.76 22.95 -3.63
N ARG A 248 7.24 23.14 -2.41
CA ARG A 248 7.90 23.99 -1.39
C ARG A 248 9.14 23.36 -0.76
N TYR A 249 9.16 22.04 -0.65
CA TYR A 249 10.21 21.27 0.04
C TYR A 249 10.80 20.20 -0.89
N ALA A 250 11.47 20.63 -1.97
CA ALA A 250 12.06 19.74 -2.98
C ALA A 250 13.06 18.69 -2.40
N ASN A 251 13.54 18.90 -1.16
CA ASN A 251 14.52 18.03 -0.48
C ASN A 251 13.89 16.91 0.40
N LEU A 252 12.58 16.69 0.39
CA LEU A 252 11.92 15.62 1.18
C LEU A 252 12.11 14.21 0.57
N GLY A 253 13.15 14.02 -0.25
CA GLY A 253 13.44 12.73 -0.92
C GLY A 253 13.57 11.51 0.00
N SER A 254 13.85 11.71 1.30
CA SER A 254 13.93 10.60 2.28
C SER A 254 12.58 9.92 2.59
N LEU A 255 11.45 10.56 2.32
CA LEU A 255 10.12 10.01 2.57
C LEU A 255 9.58 9.16 1.41
N SER A 256 10.25 9.21 0.25
CA SER A 256 9.83 8.44 -0.94
C SER A 256 9.88 6.91 -0.73
N SER A 257 10.74 6.43 0.18
CA SER A 257 10.89 5.00 0.50
C SER A 257 9.68 4.38 1.19
N PHE A 258 8.73 5.19 1.67
CA PHE A 258 7.54 4.73 2.43
C PHE A 258 6.22 5.04 1.73
N LYS A 259 6.25 5.17 0.41
CA LYS A 259 5.06 5.47 -0.41
C LYS A 259 3.87 4.54 -0.15
N ALA A 260 4.14 3.28 0.18
CA ALA A 260 3.11 2.29 0.48
C ALA A 260 2.27 2.60 1.73
N LEU A 261 2.71 3.53 2.59
CA LEU A 261 1.98 3.98 3.78
C LEU A 261 1.22 5.30 3.54
N PHE A 262 1.22 5.84 2.32
CA PHE A 262 0.47 7.05 2.02
C PHE A 262 -0.91 6.70 1.47
N ILE A 263 -1.94 7.41 1.89
CA ILE A 263 -3.32 7.24 1.42
C ILE A 263 -3.50 7.65 -0.06
N ALA A 264 -2.59 8.49 -0.57
CA ALA A 264 -2.47 8.85 -1.98
C ALA A 264 -0.99 8.87 -2.36
N ASP A 265 -0.64 8.36 -3.55
CA ASP A 265 0.76 8.31 -4.02
C ASP A 265 1.34 9.73 -4.13
N PRO A 266 2.37 10.08 -3.34
CA PRO A 266 2.94 11.43 -3.39
C PRO A 266 3.60 11.76 -4.73
N ASP A 267 4.07 10.79 -5.51
CA ASP A 267 4.73 11.05 -6.80
C ASP A 267 3.73 11.34 -7.90
N SER A 268 2.55 10.71 -7.87
CA SER A 268 1.47 11.03 -8.80
C SER A 268 0.87 12.42 -8.53
N ALA A 269 0.93 12.89 -7.28
CA ALA A 269 0.39 14.20 -6.89
C ALA A 269 1.02 15.39 -7.66
N ILE A 270 2.28 15.29 -8.12
CA ILE A 270 2.92 16.34 -8.95
C ILE A 270 2.32 16.35 -10.35
N ASN A 271 2.14 15.18 -10.96
CA ASN A 271 1.53 15.06 -12.28
C ASN A 271 0.07 15.53 -12.23
N ASP A 272 -0.62 15.24 -11.12
CA ASP A 272 -1.98 15.70 -10.87
C ASP A 272 -2.05 17.24 -10.70
N LEU A 273 -0.97 17.89 -10.17
CA LEU A 273 -0.88 19.35 -10.06
C LEU A 273 -0.71 20.09 -11.38
N ASP A 274 0.03 19.58 -12.34
CA ASP A 274 0.15 20.21 -13.67
C ASP A 274 -1.21 20.33 -14.34
N TYR A 275 -2.11 19.41 -14.05
CA TYR A 275 -3.52 19.51 -14.41
C TYR A 275 -4.29 20.54 -13.57
N LEU A 276 -3.91 20.71 -12.28
CA LEU A 276 -4.58 21.61 -11.35
C LEU A 276 -4.21 23.08 -11.54
N SER A 277 -2.94 23.36 -11.89
CA SER A 277 -2.41 24.73 -12.03
C SER A 277 -3.03 25.53 -13.17
N LYS A 278 -3.66 24.87 -14.13
CA LYS A 278 -4.34 25.52 -15.27
C LYS A 278 -5.69 26.16 -14.91
N TYR A 279 -6.16 26.07 -13.64
CA TYR A 279 -7.47 26.59 -13.25
C TYR A 279 -7.42 27.32 -11.90
N ASN A 280 -7.93 28.58 -11.89
CA ASN A 280 -7.96 29.48 -10.73
C ASN A 280 -8.69 28.94 -9.49
N PHE A 281 -8.14 29.23 -8.32
CA PHE A 281 -8.34 28.66 -6.99
C PHE A 281 -9.54 29.21 -6.16
N THR A 282 -10.67 29.54 -6.73
CA THR A 282 -11.87 29.96 -5.97
C THR A 282 -13.04 29.07 -6.35
N ARG A 283 -13.15 27.88 -5.72
CA ARG A 283 -14.24 26.96 -6.08
C ARG A 283 -14.86 26.26 -4.87
N THR A 284 -16.17 26.05 -4.95
CA THR A 284 -16.95 25.24 -4.01
C THR A 284 -16.51 23.77 -4.04
N GLU A 285 -16.76 23.02 -2.95
CA GLU A 285 -16.46 21.58 -2.85
C GLU A 285 -17.03 20.75 -4.02
N SER A 286 -18.23 21.12 -4.49
CA SER A 286 -18.90 20.48 -5.63
C SER A 286 -18.16 20.71 -6.96
N GLU A 287 -17.54 21.89 -7.14
CA GLU A 287 -16.76 22.21 -8.33
C GLU A 287 -15.42 21.48 -8.35
N LEU A 288 -14.79 21.29 -7.16
CA LEU A 288 -13.58 20.48 -7.03
C LEU A 288 -13.84 19.02 -7.47
N LEU A 289 -14.88 18.39 -6.93
CA LEU A 289 -15.25 17.02 -7.32
C LEU A 289 -15.62 16.92 -8.80
N ALA A 290 -16.44 17.87 -9.32
CA ALA A 290 -16.86 17.88 -10.71
C ALA A 290 -15.68 18.02 -11.69
N LYS A 291 -14.63 18.73 -11.29
CA LYS A 291 -13.39 18.86 -12.06
C LYS A 291 -12.68 17.51 -12.25
N TYR A 292 -12.44 16.79 -11.14
CA TYR A 292 -11.78 15.47 -11.21
C TYR A 292 -12.60 14.44 -11.98
N LEU A 293 -13.93 14.51 -11.91
CA LEU A 293 -14.82 13.59 -12.60
C LEU A 293 -14.80 13.73 -14.11
N LYS A 294 -14.59 14.95 -14.62
CA LYS A 294 -14.47 15.22 -16.06
C LYS A 294 -13.18 14.69 -16.66
N GLN A 295 -12.17 14.40 -15.84
CA GLN A 295 -10.89 13.91 -16.31
C GLN A 295 -10.99 12.47 -16.82
N ARG A 296 -10.23 12.18 -17.88
CA ARG A 296 -10.04 10.82 -18.39
C ARG A 296 -8.64 10.35 -18.04
N VAL A 297 -8.53 9.15 -17.52
CA VAL A 297 -7.24 8.52 -17.26
C VAL A 297 -6.57 8.22 -18.60
N THR A 298 -5.40 8.78 -18.83
CA THR A 298 -4.61 8.58 -20.06
C THR A 298 -4.02 7.17 -20.09
N PHE A 299 -3.59 6.72 -21.29
CA PHE A 299 -2.92 5.42 -21.43
C PHE A 299 -1.61 5.35 -20.62
N ALA A 300 -0.83 6.44 -20.60
CA ALA A 300 0.39 6.52 -19.81
C ALA A 300 0.12 6.39 -18.30
N GLU A 301 -0.93 7.04 -17.78
CA GLU A 301 -1.35 6.89 -16.37
C GLU A 301 -1.83 5.47 -16.06
N GLN A 302 -2.50 4.80 -17.00
CA GLN A 302 -2.90 3.40 -16.81
C GLN A 302 -1.69 2.47 -16.72
N ILE A 303 -0.64 2.70 -17.52
CA ILE A 303 0.62 1.95 -17.43
C ILE A 303 1.32 2.26 -16.10
N ALA A 304 1.43 3.54 -15.71
CA ALA A 304 2.03 3.93 -14.45
C ALA A 304 1.31 3.29 -13.24
N GLU A 305 -0.02 3.20 -13.30
CA GLU A 305 -0.83 2.56 -12.26
C GLU A 305 -0.49 1.07 -12.08
N LEU A 306 -0.04 0.35 -13.12
CA LEU A 306 0.37 -1.06 -12.97
C LEU A 306 1.53 -1.22 -11.98
N PHE A 307 2.39 -0.21 -11.87
CA PHE A 307 3.54 -0.18 -10.97
C PHE A 307 3.27 0.59 -9.66
N SER A 308 2.03 1.02 -9.42
CA SER A 308 1.62 1.72 -8.20
C SER A 308 0.92 0.77 -7.21
N THR A 309 1.12 1.03 -5.92
CA THR A 309 0.40 0.37 -4.81
C THR A 309 -1.02 0.92 -4.65
N HIS A 310 -1.28 2.15 -5.14
CA HIS A 310 -2.58 2.80 -5.05
C HIS A 310 -3.23 2.94 -6.43
N PRO A 311 -4.57 2.85 -6.51
CA PRO A 311 -5.28 3.14 -7.75
C PRO A 311 -5.15 4.61 -8.12
N ASN A 312 -5.28 4.90 -9.43
CA ASN A 312 -5.37 6.27 -9.90
C ASN A 312 -6.52 7.01 -9.18
N ILE A 313 -6.23 8.23 -8.70
CA ILE A 313 -7.17 9.04 -7.89
C ILE A 313 -8.50 9.27 -8.60
N ILE A 314 -8.49 9.50 -9.92
CA ILE A 314 -9.70 9.72 -10.71
C ILE A 314 -10.60 8.47 -10.68
N LYS A 315 -10.01 7.28 -10.75
CA LYS A 315 -10.75 6.01 -10.64
C LYS A 315 -11.35 5.82 -9.25
N ARG A 316 -10.60 6.17 -8.18
CA ARG A 316 -11.11 6.11 -6.79
C ARG A 316 -12.28 7.06 -6.60
N LEU A 317 -12.15 8.32 -7.04
CA LEU A 317 -13.21 9.33 -6.93
C LEU A 317 -14.48 8.91 -7.68
N LYS A 318 -14.35 8.42 -8.92
CA LYS A 318 -15.49 7.89 -9.68
C LYS A 318 -16.17 6.74 -8.95
N ALA A 319 -15.38 5.82 -8.40
CA ALA A 319 -15.88 4.69 -7.65
C ALA A 319 -16.60 5.08 -6.34
N LEU A 320 -16.12 6.12 -5.63
CA LEU A 320 -16.77 6.64 -4.43
C LEU A 320 -18.11 7.31 -4.76
N LEU A 321 -18.17 8.06 -5.87
CA LEU A 321 -19.39 8.74 -6.28
C LEU A 321 -20.52 7.79 -6.73
N GLU A 322 -20.17 6.60 -7.24
CA GLU A 322 -21.15 5.54 -7.50
C GLU A 322 -21.78 4.97 -6.22
N LEU A 323 -21.25 5.32 -5.04
CA LEU A 323 -21.74 4.91 -3.72
C LEU A 323 -22.53 6.01 -3.01
N MET A 324 -22.64 7.22 -3.59
CA MET A 324 -23.50 8.29 -3.09
C MET A 324 -24.96 8.02 -3.46
#